data_8dfb8549b27e5b9d567c1a3e58e72ca9
#
_entry.id   8dfb8549b27e5b9d567c1a3e58e72ca9
#
_cell.length_a   1.000
_cell.length_b   1.000
_cell.length_c   1.000
_cell.angle_alpha   90.00
_cell.angle_beta   90.00
_cell.angle_gamma   90.00
#
_symmetry.space_group_name_H-M   'P 1'
#
loop_
_entity.id
_entity.type
_entity.pdbx_description
1 polymer ?
#
loop_
_entity_poly.entity_id
_entity_poly.type
_entity_poly.pdbx_seq_one_letter_code
_entity_poly.pdbx_strand_id
1 'polypeptide(L)'
;MKIQTRHRQPLRILCVDDNVELVELVAEGLQFYGYRVEWASDGAAALQAIAPHPEKFDLLITDMEMPFLDGHDLVVKARAAGFRGKVIVFAGALSPKDRERFGGLSVEAIIDKPANHRQLIGVVARLQTELWEQSNADAA
;
A
#
# COMPACT_ATOMS: atom_id res chain seq x y z
N MET A 1 2.01 28.04 -9.46
CA MET A 1 0.62 27.77 -9.83
C MET A 1 0.45 26.35 -10.31
N LYS A 2 0.98 26.03 -11.47
CA LYS A 2 0.91 24.66 -11.99
C LYS A 2 1.62 23.66 -11.09
N ILE A 3 2.67 24.06 -10.40
CA ILE A 3 3.44 23.27 -9.48
C ILE A 3 2.56 22.79 -8.33
N GLN A 4 1.73 23.67 -7.76
CA GLN A 4 0.85 23.33 -6.64
C GLN A 4 -0.17 22.25 -7.01
N THR A 5 -0.75 22.32 -8.21
CA THR A 5 -1.68 21.31 -8.70
C THR A 5 -1.02 19.94 -8.77
N ARG A 6 0.21 19.88 -9.26
CA ARG A 6 0.98 18.63 -9.38
C ARG A 6 1.23 17.99 -8.02
N HIS A 7 1.48 18.78 -6.97
CA HIS A 7 1.78 18.28 -5.64
C HIS A 7 0.54 17.79 -4.88
N ARG A 8 -0.64 18.00 -5.43
CA ARG A 8 -1.91 17.59 -4.82
C ARG A 8 -2.59 16.45 -5.57
N GLN A 9 -1.82 15.68 -6.30
CA GLN A 9 -2.35 14.50 -6.95
C GLN A 9 -2.73 13.45 -5.92
N PRO A 10 -3.84 12.72 -6.14
CA PRO A 10 -4.21 11.65 -5.22
C PRO A 10 -3.17 10.54 -5.21
N LEU A 11 -3.06 9.85 -4.09
CA LEU A 11 -2.19 8.68 -3.98
C LEU A 11 -2.55 7.63 -5.01
N ARG A 12 -1.52 7.00 -5.53
CA ARG A 12 -1.62 5.83 -6.41
C ARG A 12 -1.32 4.61 -5.56
N ILE A 13 -2.31 3.74 -5.45
CA ILE A 13 -2.32 2.64 -4.48
C ILE A 13 -2.43 1.30 -5.21
N LEU A 14 -1.63 0.33 -4.79
CA LEU A 14 -1.81 -1.06 -5.16
C LEU A 14 -2.28 -1.85 -3.95
N CYS A 15 -3.44 -2.49 -4.05
CA CYS A 15 -3.99 -3.36 -3.03
C CYS A 15 -3.77 -4.82 -3.43
N VAL A 16 -3.31 -5.64 -2.49
CA VAL A 16 -3.01 -7.05 -2.76
C VAL A 16 -3.63 -7.94 -1.70
N ASP A 17 -4.43 -8.89 -2.13
CA ASP A 17 -5.08 -9.86 -1.25
C ASP A 17 -5.57 -11.02 -2.10
N ASP A 18 -5.38 -12.25 -1.65
CA ASP A 18 -5.84 -13.42 -2.38
C ASP A 18 -7.36 -13.63 -2.28
N ASN A 19 -8.02 -12.94 -1.37
CA ASN A 19 -9.48 -12.87 -1.34
C ASN A 19 -9.95 -11.78 -2.29
N VAL A 20 -10.38 -12.18 -3.49
CA VAL A 20 -10.77 -11.26 -4.57
C VAL A 20 -11.91 -10.34 -4.15
N GLU A 21 -12.94 -10.87 -3.50
CA GLU A 21 -14.08 -10.06 -3.06
C GLU A 21 -13.65 -8.96 -2.08
N LEU A 22 -12.75 -9.30 -1.17
CA LEU A 22 -12.27 -8.36 -0.18
C LEU A 22 -11.38 -7.28 -0.81
N VAL A 23 -10.45 -7.67 -1.69
CA VAL A 23 -9.55 -6.69 -2.30
C VAL A 23 -10.31 -5.73 -3.21
N GLU A 24 -11.32 -6.22 -3.94
CA GLU A 24 -12.19 -5.36 -4.72
C GLU A 24 -12.94 -4.36 -3.84
N LEU A 25 -13.46 -4.84 -2.70
CA LEU A 25 -14.19 -3.99 -1.76
C LEU A 25 -13.29 -2.89 -1.19
N VAL A 26 -12.08 -3.24 -0.80
CA VAL A 26 -11.10 -2.28 -0.29
C VAL A 26 -10.76 -1.26 -1.38
N ALA A 27 -10.49 -1.72 -2.59
CA ALA A 27 -10.17 -0.85 -3.71
C ALA A 27 -11.31 0.13 -4.02
N GLU A 28 -12.54 -0.36 -4.06
CA GLU A 28 -13.73 0.48 -4.30
C GLU A 28 -13.88 1.55 -3.21
N GLY A 29 -13.68 1.15 -1.95
CA GLY A 29 -13.77 2.08 -0.84
C GLY A 29 -12.76 3.20 -0.93
N LEU A 30 -11.52 2.87 -1.29
CA LEU A 30 -10.48 3.87 -1.47
C LEU A 30 -10.74 4.75 -2.70
N GLN A 31 -11.21 4.17 -3.80
CA GLN A 31 -11.59 4.94 -4.99
C GLN A 31 -12.69 5.96 -4.67
N PHE A 32 -13.62 5.60 -3.81
CA PHE A 32 -14.68 6.50 -3.37
C PHE A 32 -14.12 7.78 -2.74
N TYR A 33 -12.97 7.68 -2.06
CA TYR A 33 -12.29 8.84 -1.48
C TYR A 33 -11.37 9.57 -2.46
N GLY A 34 -11.36 9.17 -3.72
CA GLY A 34 -10.62 9.87 -4.76
C GLY A 34 -9.22 9.33 -5.04
N TYR A 35 -8.80 8.25 -4.38
CA TYR A 35 -7.50 7.65 -4.65
C TYR A 35 -7.51 6.88 -5.97
N ARG A 36 -6.34 6.74 -6.57
CA ARG A 36 -6.15 5.93 -7.77
C ARG A 36 -5.70 4.55 -7.33
N VAL A 37 -6.55 3.56 -7.52
CA VAL A 37 -6.33 2.22 -6.95
C VAL A 37 -6.32 1.17 -8.05
N GLU A 38 -5.29 0.33 -8.03
CA GLU A 38 -5.24 -0.94 -8.73
C GLU A 38 -5.20 -2.05 -7.68
N TRP A 39 -5.57 -3.25 -8.07
CA TRP A 39 -5.47 -4.38 -7.16
C TRP A 39 -4.96 -5.63 -7.85
N ALA A 40 -4.40 -6.53 -7.06
CA ALA A 40 -3.92 -7.83 -7.51
C ALA A 40 -4.38 -8.89 -6.53
N SER A 41 -4.60 -10.10 -7.02
CA SER A 41 -5.11 -11.19 -6.20
C SER A 41 -4.04 -12.15 -5.72
N ASP A 42 -2.77 -11.88 -5.98
CA ASP A 42 -1.65 -12.62 -5.43
C ASP A 42 -0.37 -11.80 -5.47
N GLY A 43 0.64 -12.26 -4.73
CA GLY A 43 1.91 -11.55 -4.63
C GLY A 43 2.69 -11.50 -5.93
N ALA A 44 2.62 -12.55 -6.75
CA ALA A 44 3.32 -12.58 -8.03
C ALA A 44 2.74 -11.55 -9.00
N ALA A 45 1.41 -11.45 -9.08
CA ALA A 45 0.74 -10.45 -9.91
C ALA A 45 1.07 -9.03 -9.44
N ALA A 46 1.10 -8.82 -8.12
CA ALA A 46 1.48 -7.54 -7.54
C ALA A 46 2.91 -7.16 -7.92
N LEU A 47 3.85 -8.11 -7.82
CA LEU A 47 5.23 -7.86 -8.19
C LEU A 47 5.37 -7.53 -9.68
N GLN A 48 4.61 -8.21 -10.54
CA GLN A 48 4.59 -7.90 -11.96
C GLN A 48 4.04 -6.50 -12.25
N ALA A 49 3.14 -6.00 -11.42
CA ALA A 49 2.63 -4.64 -11.54
C ALA A 49 3.67 -3.59 -11.08
N ILE A 50 4.50 -3.94 -10.10
CA ILE A 50 5.47 -3.02 -9.51
C ILE A 50 6.79 -3.00 -10.29
N ALA A 51 7.36 -4.16 -10.59
CA ALA A 51 8.75 -4.28 -11.03
C ALA A 51 9.07 -3.51 -12.33
N PRO A 52 8.21 -3.49 -13.36
CA PRO A 52 8.52 -2.75 -14.57
C PRO A 52 8.58 -1.23 -14.38
N HIS A 53 7.80 -0.72 -13.42
CA HIS A 53 7.71 0.70 -13.12
C HIS A 53 7.56 0.88 -11.60
N PRO A 54 8.66 0.71 -10.85
CA PRO A 54 8.58 0.71 -9.38
C PRO A 54 8.15 2.06 -8.78
N GLU A 55 8.20 3.14 -9.55
CA GLU A 55 7.74 4.46 -9.15
C GLU A 55 6.25 4.69 -9.41
N LYS A 56 5.55 3.71 -9.98
CA LYS A 56 4.14 3.86 -10.36
C LYS A 56 3.21 4.04 -9.16
N PHE A 57 3.51 3.38 -8.05
CA PHE A 57 2.66 3.40 -6.87
C PHE A 57 3.31 4.15 -5.72
N ASP A 58 2.52 4.93 -5.01
CA ASP A 58 2.94 5.63 -3.80
C ASP A 58 2.76 4.78 -2.55
N LEU A 59 1.85 3.81 -2.61
CA LEU A 59 1.46 2.99 -1.46
C LEU A 59 1.11 1.58 -1.91
N LEU A 60 1.65 0.61 -1.18
CA LEU A 60 1.28 -0.80 -1.29
C LEU A 60 0.52 -1.19 -0.02
N ILE A 61 -0.70 -1.69 -0.20
CA ILE A 61 -1.49 -2.27 0.89
C ILE A 61 -1.56 -3.76 0.62
N THR A 62 -0.95 -4.58 1.47
CA THR A 62 -0.87 -6.02 1.23
C THR A 62 -1.38 -6.83 2.41
N ASP A 63 -2.03 -7.96 2.10
CA ASP A 63 -2.24 -9.02 3.06
C ASP A 63 -0.90 -9.69 3.39
N MET A 64 -0.84 -10.42 4.48
CA MET A 64 0.33 -11.22 4.84
C MET A 64 0.25 -12.62 4.21
N GLU A 65 -0.83 -13.34 4.49
CA GLU A 65 -0.96 -14.73 4.05
C GLU A 65 -1.54 -14.83 2.65
N MET A 66 -0.68 -15.18 1.72
CA MET A 66 -1.05 -15.41 0.32
C MET A 66 -0.26 -16.61 -0.20
N PRO A 67 -0.85 -17.43 -1.09
CA PRO A 67 -0.13 -18.57 -1.66
C PRO A 67 1.12 -18.14 -2.42
N PHE A 68 2.17 -18.94 -2.33
CA PHE A 68 3.44 -18.84 -3.07
C PHE A 68 4.31 -17.65 -2.68
N LEU A 69 3.77 -16.46 -2.58
CA LEU A 69 4.50 -15.25 -2.23
C LEU A 69 3.67 -14.48 -1.20
N ASP A 70 4.07 -14.54 0.06
CA ASP A 70 3.36 -13.84 1.13
C ASP A 70 3.66 -12.34 1.13
N GLY A 71 2.97 -11.60 2.00
CA GLY A 71 3.11 -10.15 2.07
C GLY A 71 4.51 -9.70 2.45
N HIS A 72 5.16 -10.42 3.35
CA HIS A 72 6.55 -10.12 3.73
C HIS A 72 7.48 -10.23 2.51
N ASP A 73 7.43 -11.36 1.82
CA ASP A 73 8.30 -11.60 0.67
C ASP A 73 7.99 -10.67 -0.49
N LEU A 74 6.71 -10.32 -0.66
CA LEU A 74 6.32 -9.31 -1.64
C LEU A 74 7.01 -7.97 -1.35
N VAL A 75 7.00 -7.51 -0.11
CA VAL A 75 7.65 -6.25 0.26
C VAL A 75 9.15 -6.33 -0.01
N VAL A 76 9.81 -7.43 0.40
CA VAL A 76 11.24 -7.62 0.15
C VAL A 76 11.56 -7.55 -1.34
N LYS A 77 10.80 -8.27 -2.16
CA LYS A 77 11.04 -8.29 -3.60
C LYS A 77 10.69 -6.96 -4.27
N ALA A 78 9.65 -6.29 -3.83
CA ALA A 78 9.27 -4.97 -4.34
C ALA A 78 10.38 -3.95 -4.04
N ARG A 79 10.91 -3.95 -2.83
CA ARG A 79 12.04 -3.09 -2.48
C ARG A 79 13.26 -3.38 -3.33
N ALA A 80 13.58 -4.66 -3.55
CA ALA A 80 14.70 -5.06 -4.42
C ALA A 80 14.50 -4.60 -5.87
N ALA A 81 13.27 -4.51 -6.34
CA ALA A 81 12.94 -4.00 -7.66
C ALA A 81 12.95 -2.47 -7.76
N GLY A 82 13.13 -1.77 -6.66
CA GLY A 82 13.21 -0.31 -6.63
C GLY A 82 11.98 0.40 -6.11
N PHE A 83 10.99 -0.31 -5.60
CA PHE A 83 9.81 0.31 -5.02
C PHE A 83 10.17 1.07 -3.74
N ARG A 84 9.87 2.36 -3.71
CA ARG A 84 10.20 3.25 -2.58
C ARG A 84 8.95 3.83 -1.91
N GLY A 85 7.78 3.37 -2.31
CA GLY A 85 6.52 3.82 -1.72
C GLY A 85 6.34 3.33 -0.30
N LYS A 86 5.27 3.77 0.31
CA LYS A 86 4.90 3.34 1.66
C LYS A 86 4.25 1.98 1.62
N VAL A 87 4.27 1.27 2.73
CA VAL A 87 3.67 -0.06 2.87
C VAL A 87 2.75 -0.09 4.08
N ILE A 88 1.53 -0.58 3.88
CA ILE A 88 0.60 -0.93 4.94
C ILE A 88 0.33 -2.43 4.82
N VAL A 89 0.44 -3.15 5.93
CA VAL A 89 0.00 -4.55 6.01
C VAL A 89 -1.42 -4.55 6.56
N PHE A 90 -2.38 -5.04 5.77
CA PHE A 90 -3.78 -5.14 6.15
C PHE A 90 -4.17 -6.60 6.13
N ALA A 91 -4.13 -7.25 7.30
CA ALA A 91 -4.18 -8.70 7.40
C ALA A 91 -5.03 -9.16 8.58
N GLY A 92 -5.54 -10.38 8.49
CA GLY A 92 -6.16 -11.05 9.64
C GLY A 92 -5.07 -11.54 10.61
N ALA A 93 -5.46 -12.02 11.72
CA ALA A 93 -4.72 -12.72 12.77
C ALA A 93 -3.21 -12.91 12.58
N LEU A 94 -2.43 -11.84 12.57
CA LEU A 94 -0.96 -11.93 12.52
C LEU A 94 -0.41 -12.41 13.86
N SER A 95 0.47 -13.41 13.81
CA SER A 95 1.20 -13.85 14.98
C SER A 95 2.23 -12.79 15.40
N PRO A 96 2.69 -12.81 16.68
CA PRO A 96 3.80 -11.95 17.06
C PRO A 96 5.05 -12.14 16.20
N LYS A 97 5.29 -13.37 15.75
CA LYS A 97 6.43 -13.69 14.89
C LYS A 97 6.30 -13.03 13.51
N ASP A 98 5.10 -13.02 12.94
CA ASP A 98 4.85 -12.35 11.66
C ASP A 98 5.07 -10.84 11.78
N ARG A 99 4.59 -10.25 12.87
CA ARG A 99 4.80 -8.82 13.12
C ARG A 99 6.28 -8.49 13.23
N GLU A 100 7.05 -9.35 13.89
CA GLU A 100 8.49 -9.20 14.05
C GLU A 100 9.22 -9.24 12.71
N ARG A 101 8.78 -10.11 11.78
CA ARG A 101 9.36 -10.18 10.44
C ARG A 101 9.27 -8.85 9.68
N PHE A 102 8.23 -8.07 9.90
CA PHE A 102 8.07 -6.77 9.26
C PHE A 102 8.93 -5.67 9.90
N GLY A 103 9.49 -5.89 11.08
CA GLY A 103 10.20 -4.86 11.82
C GLY A 103 11.36 -4.21 11.09
N GLY A 104 12.01 -4.93 10.17
CA GLY A 104 13.13 -4.41 9.40
C GLY A 104 12.76 -3.85 8.03
N LEU A 105 11.47 -3.79 7.67
CA LEU A 105 11.03 -3.48 6.31
C LEU A 105 10.41 -2.09 6.13
N SER A 106 10.47 -1.24 7.12
CA SER A 106 9.91 0.13 7.05
C SER A 106 8.43 0.14 6.67
N VAL A 107 7.62 -0.65 7.38
CA VAL A 107 6.16 -0.70 7.21
C VAL A 107 5.52 0.42 8.02
N GLU A 108 4.63 1.20 7.37
CA GLU A 108 3.96 2.34 8.03
C GLU A 108 2.95 1.92 9.08
N ALA A 109 2.22 0.85 8.82
CA ALA A 109 1.22 0.34 9.75
C ALA A 109 0.92 -1.12 9.48
N ILE A 110 0.52 -1.82 10.53
CA ILE A 110 -0.04 -3.17 10.46
C ILE A 110 -1.45 -3.05 11.03
N ILE A 111 -2.45 -3.31 10.21
CA ILE A 111 -3.85 -3.09 10.52
C ILE A 111 -4.60 -4.41 10.44
N ASP A 112 -5.37 -4.73 11.47
CA ASP A 112 -6.11 -5.98 11.54
C ASP A 112 -7.43 -5.91 10.76
N LYS A 113 -7.72 -6.97 9.99
CA LYS A 113 -9.00 -7.18 9.33
C LYS A 113 -10.01 -7.82 10.29
N PRO A 114 -11.28 -7.76 9.93
CA PRO A 114 -11.97 -6.94 8.93
C PRO A 114 -12.50 -5.65 9.52
N ALA A 115 -12.44 -5.50 10.83
CA ALA A 115 -13.17 -4.47 11.57
C ALA A 115 -12.56 -3.07 11.46
N ASN A 116 -11.36 -2.95 10.89
CA ASN A 116 -10.59 -1.72 10.96
C ASN A 116 -10.47 -0.95 9.62
N HIS A 117 -11.52 -0.99 8.80
CA HIS A 117 -11.57 -0.21 7.56
C HIS A 117 -11.40 1.29 7.83
N ARG A 118 -12.00 1.80 8.90
CA ARG A 118 -11.84 3.21 9.27
C ARG A 118 -10.39 3.54 9.58
N GLN A 119 -9.70 2.65 10.27
CA GLN A 119 -8.29 2.83 10.59
C GLN A 119 -7.47 2.84 9.31
N LEU A 120 -7.74 1.92 8.39
CA LEU A 120 -7.05 1.87 7.10
C LEU A 120 -7.23 3.19 6.35
N ILE A 121 -8.46 3.64 6.19
CA ILE A 121 -8.75 4.90 5.49
C ILE A 121 -8.08 6.08 6.18
N GLY A 122 -8.08 6.11 7.51
CA GLY A 122 -7.42 7.17 8.28
C GLY A 122 -5.91 7.19 8.06
N VAL A 123 -5.26 6.03 8.04
CA VAL A 123 -3.82 5.95 7.78
C VAL A 123 -3.50 6.39 6.35
N VAL A 124 -4.28 5.97 5.38
CA VAL A 124 -4.09 6.38 3.98
C VAL A 124 -4.23 7.90 3.83
N ALA A 125 -5.24 8.49 4.46
CA ALA A 125 -5.45 9.94 4.43
C ALA A 125 -4.26 10.69 5.04
N ARG A 126 -3.73 10.18 6.16
CA ARG A 126 -2.54 10.76 6.79
C ARG A 126 -1.33 10.70 5.86
N LEU A 127 -1.11 9.55 5.22
CA LEU A 127 0.01 9.38 4.30
C LEU A 127 -0.09 10.31 3.10
N GLN A 128 -1.28 10.52 2.56
CA GLN A 128 -1.47 11.46 1.47
C GLN A 128 -1.10 12.89 1.89
N THR A 129 -1.54 13.30 3.06
CA THR A 129 -1.22 14.62 3.60
C THR A 129 0.29 14.78 3.80
N GLU A 130 0.94 13.78 4.37
CA GLU A 130 2.39 13.79 4.58
C GLU A 130 3.14 13.90 3.26
N LEU A 131 2.73 13.16 2.24
CA LEU A 131 3.37 13.20 0.93
C LEU A 131 3.17 14.55 0.25
N TRP A 132 1.99 15.15 0.39
CA TRP A 132 1.73 16.48 -0.15
C TRP A 132 2.59 17.55 0.54
N GLU A 133 2.71 17.47 1.86
CA GLU A 133 3.55 18.38 2.63
C GLU A 133 5.02 18.26 2.27
N GLN A 134 5.51 17.04 2.12
CA GLN A 134 6.88 16.78 1.71
C GLN A 134 7.15 17.31 0.30
N SER A 135 6.24 17.07 -0.64
CA SER A 135 6.36 17.59 -2.01
C SER A 135 6.40 19.10 -2.05
N ASN A 136 5.58 19.77 -1.24
CA ASN A 136 5.58 21.22 -1.15
C ASN A 136 6.89 21.75 -0.55
N ALA A 137 7.41 21.08 0.47
CA ALA A 137 8.70 21.44 1.07
C ALA A 137 9.84 21.28 0.07
N ASP A 138 9.84 20.17 -0.69
CA ASP A 138 10.86 19.91 -1.71
C ASP A 138 10.78 20.92 -2.86
N ALA A 139 9.59 21.41 -3.15
CA ALA A 139 9.38 22.40 -4.22
C ALA A 139 9.79 23.82 -3.81
N ALA A 140 9.81 24.06 -2.51
CA ALA A 140 10.24 25.37 -1.99
C ALA A 140 11.75 25.51 -2.05
#